data_e3bdc0f9671a99d9d357458f7a7d16c6
#
_entry.id   e3bdc0f9671a99d9d357458f7a7d16c6
#
_cell.length_a   1.000
_cell.length_b   1.000
_cell.length_c   1.000
_cell.angle_alpha   90.00
_cell.angle_beta   90.00
_cell.angle_gamma   90.00
#
_symmetry.space_group_name_H-M   'P 1'
#
loop_
_entity.id
_entity.type
_entity.pdbx_description
1 polymer ?
#
loop_
_entity_poly.entity_id
_entity_poly.type
_entity_poly.pdbx_seq_one_letter_code
_entity_poly.pdbx_strand_id
1 'polypeptide(L)'
;MGTIGRRARELAVPVVVCALTLGVYCLYSVGQWRMMASPSWDLAIFTEAAKSYSQGHWPIVPIKGPGFNLLGDHFHPILVLLGPVYRVFPSGLTLLIVQNALLAWSAWPVTRAASRLAGSAGGFVIGLACGLGWGLQGAVGAQFHEIAFAVPMLAHGGVAFAQGRYRACMAWLAPLVLVKEDLGLTIMVAGLVLAWRRRDQGRRALAESLAFAAFGAVAFVITTQVLLPALNPAGTWAYSLDGSATGAGSSAGGAAAAKVWPSLIEILTFPSVKIATVLVCVLGAGVVGAASPWFALVVPTLAWRFMGSVDFYYGWSSWHYNAVLVPIASAALLDVLGRAARWRDRRSADEDRALADEAGAAAWRAERVSSWWGTGVISVGVATPLLALAATAPLLPMWQLTSSGFGQDGPRAEAAHQAMAAVPAGSAVETDITLMARMVPDHEVYWVGSAKDMDPLPEYVVVDQRSYVWGGRDVTAVGWATDAHPGHSYELVFERNGFQVAHRTS
;
A
#
# COMPACT_ATOMS: atom_id res chain seq x y z
N MET A 1 36.68 -1.42 -22.06
CA MET A 1 35.71 -0.65 -21.23
C MET A 1 35.80 -1.16 -19.82
N GLY A 2 36.27 -0.34 -18.87
CA GLY A 2 36.60 -0.77 -17.51
C GLY A 2 35.38 -1.20 -16.70
N THR A 3 35.60 -2.02 -15.70
CA THR A 3 34.62 -2.55 -14.72
C THR A 3 33.72 -1.46 -14.10
N ILE A 4 34.23 -0.25 -13.95
CA ILE A 4 33.52 0.94 -13.43
C ILE A 4 32.41 1.40 -14.41
N GLY A 5 32.70 1.48 -15.70
CA GLY A 5 31.70 1.90 -16.71
C GLY A 5 30.55 0.88 -16.87
N ARG A 6 30.83 -0.41 -16.68
CA ARG A 6 29.80 -1.46 -16.70
C ARG A 6 28.90 -1.37 -15.48
N ARG A 7 29.47 -1.21 -14.28
CA ARG A 7 28.70 -1.02 -13.04
C ARG A 7 27.81 0.24 -13.07
N ALA A 8 28.35 1.35 -13.59
CA ALA A 8 27.60 2.60 -13.73
C ALA A 8 26.37 2.41 -14.64
N ARG A 9 26.50 1.69 -15.78
CA ARG A 9 25.37 1.38 -16.66
C ARG A 9 24.35 0.43 -16.02
N GLU A 10 24.80 -0.55 -15.23
CA GLU A 10 23.90 -1.48 -14.53
C GLU A 10 23.06 -0.78 -13.43
N LEU A 11 23.51 0.36 -12.90
CA LEU A 11 22.79 1.15 -11.89
C LEU A 11 21.94 2.27 -12.49
N ALA A 12 22.28 2.74 -13.69
CA ALA A 12 21.61 3.90 -14.30
C ALA A 12 20.11 3.65 -14.51
N VAL A 13 19.73 2.50 -15.05
CA VAL A 13 18.32 2.18 -15.34
C VAL A 13 17.47 2.11 -14.05
N PRO A 14 17.88 1.38 -12.98
CA PRO A 14 17.16 1.40 -11.71
C PRO A 14 17.05 2.82 -11.08
N VAL A 15 18.11 3.63 -11.14
CA VAL A 15 18.07 5.01 -10.64
C VAL A 15 17.03 5.83 -11.40
N VAL A 16 17.04 5.77 -12.73
CA VAL A 16 16.11 6.53 -13.56
C VAL A 16 14.67 6.11 -13.28
N VAL A 17 14.38 4.80 -13.21
CA VAL A 17 13.03 4.30 -12.93
C VAL A 17 12.55 4.76 -11.55
N CYS A 18 13.39 4.61 -10.51
CA CYS A 18 13.01 5.05 -9.16
C CYS A 18 12.80 6.57 -9.10
N ALA A 19 13.65 7.36 -9.75
CA ALA A 19 13.53 8.81 -9.78
C ALA A 19 12.26 9.28 -10.52
N LEU A 20 11.95 8.67 -11.66
CA LEU A 20 10.71 8.94 -12.40
C LEU A 20 9.47 8.57 -11.58
N THR A 21 9.45 7.38 -10.97
CA THR A 21 8.34 6.93 -10.12
C THR A 21 8.16 7.87 -8.92
N LEU A 22 9.24 8.19 -8.21
CA LEU A 22 9.21 9.13 -7.08
C LEU A 22 8.72 10.51 -7.52
N GLY A 23 9.23 11.02 -8.63
CA GLY A 23 8.84 12.33 -9.17
C GLY A 23 7.35 12.40 -9.50
N VAL A 24 6.81 11.40 -10.20
CA VAL A 24 5.38 11.32 -10.53
C VAL A 24 4.52 11.27 -9.26
N TYR A 25 4.87 10.44 -8.30
CA TYR A 25 4.12 10.31 -7.05
C TYR A 25 4.19 11.56 -6.17
N CYS A 26 5.37 12.19 -6.10
CA CYS A 26 5.51 13.44 -5.35
C CYS A 26 4.76 14.60 -6.02
N LEU A 27 4.79 14.70 -7.35
CA LEU A 27 4.00 15.71 -8.07
C LEU A 27 2.50 15.55 -7.80
N TYR A 28 2.01 14.31 -7.79
CA TYR A 28 0.61 14.03 -7.47
C TYR A 28 0.28 14.38 -6.01
N SER A 29 1.03 13.85 -5.05
CA SER A 29 0.75 14.07 -3.62
C SER A 29 0.87 15.54 -3.22
N VAL A 30 1.89 16.26 -3.72
CA VAL A 30 2.05 17.69 -3.47
C VAL A 30 0.93 18.50 -4.14
N GLY A 31 0.55 18.14 -5.37
CA GLY A 31 -0.59 18.76 -6.04
C GLY A 31 -1.89 18.61 -5.27
N GLN A 32 -2.22 17.39 -4.86
CA GLN A 32 -3.41 17.12 -4.02
C GLN A 32 -3.34 17.88 -2.68
N TRP A 33 -2.17 17.90 -2.06
CA TRP A 33 -1.97 18.64 -0.81
C TRP A 33 -2.22 20.14 -1.00
N ARG A 34 -1.70 20.78 -2.05
CA ARG A 34 -1.94 22.20 -2.35
C ARG A 34 -3.42 22.49 -2.59
N MET A 35 -4.08 21.68 -3.40
CA MET A 35 -5.49 21.84 -3.75
C MET A 35 -6.46 21.59 -2.57
N MET A 36 -5.98 21.26 -1.37
CA MET A 36 -6.82 20.75 -0.26
C MET A 36 -7.66 19.52 -0.65
N ALA A 37 -7.19 18.74 -1.61
CA ALA A 37 -7.87 17.56 -2.14
C ALA A 37 -7.32 16.26 -1.56
N SER A 38 -6.90 16.28 -0.29
CA SER A 38 -6.40 15.12 0.45
C SER A 38 -7.25 14.82 1.69
N PRO A 39 -8.59 14.77 1.59
CA PRO A 39 -9.42 14.39 2.72
C PRO A 39 -9.27 12.89 2.95
N SER A 40 -8.63 12.50 4.03
CA SER A 40 -8.40 11.10 4.35
C SER A 40 -8.41 10.89 5.86
N TRP A 41 -9.27 9.99 6.29
CA TRP A 41 -9.31 9.48 7.65
C TRP A 41 -7.97 8.87 8.05
N ASP A 42 -7.44 7.99 7.18
CA ASP A 42 -6.22 7.24 7.47
C ASP A 42 -4.99 8.16 7.53
N LEU A 43 -4.88 9.15 6.63
CA LEU A 43 -3.77 10.10 6.69
C LEU A 43 -3.74 10.85 8.02
N ALA A 44 -4.90 11.25 8.55
CA ALA A 44 -4.97 11.97 9.82
C ALA A 44 -4.60 11.07 11.01
N ILE A 45 -5.14 9.85 11.07
CA ILE A 45 -4.83 8.84 12.10
C ILE A 45 -3.32 8.54 12.12
N PHE A 46 -2.73 8.29 10.97
CA PHE A 46 -1.30 7.99 10.88
C PHE A 46 -0.43 9.22 11.15
N THR A 47 -0.92 10.43 10.87
CA THR A 47 -0.21 11.69 11.24
C THR A 47 -0.17 11.84 12.76
N GLU A 48 -1.27 11.57 13.47
CA GLU A 48 -1.28 11.56 14.95
C GLU A 48 -0.38 10.47 15.53
N ALA A 49 -0.42 9.26 14.96
CA ALA A 49 0.48 8.19 15.38
C ALA A 49 1.95 8.59 15.20
N ALA A 50 2.31 9.22 14.07
CA ALA A 50 3.66 9.71 13.81
C ALA A 50 4.05 10.84 14.78
N LYS A 51 3.13 11.75 15.10
CA LYS A 51 3.31 12.79 16.12
C LYS A 51 3.60 12.16 17.48
N SER A 52 2.81 11.20 17.94
CA SER A 52 3.02 10.48 19.19
C SER A 52 4.37 9.77 19.23
N TYR A 53 4.73 9.03 18.19
CA TYR A 53 6.05 8.38 18.07
C TYR A 53 7.21 9.39 18.05
N SER A 54 7.04 10.58 17.47
CA SER A 54 8.06 11.62 17.46
C SER A 54 8.39 12.17 18.83
N GLN A 55 7.45 12.03 19.76
CA GLN A 55 7.56 12.42 21.18
C GLN A 55 7.99 11.26 22.09
N GLY A 56 8.16 10.05 21.54
CA GLY A 56 8.51 8.85 22.30
C GLY A 56 7.33 8.21 23.03
N HIS A 57 6.11 8.55 22.64
CA HIS A 57 4.89 8.02 23.22
C HIS A 57 4.30 6.86 22.41
N TRP A 58 3.39 6.10 23.02
CA TRP A 58 2.52 5.16 22.35
C TRP A 58 1.65 5.91 21.32
N PRO A 59 1.23 5.25 20.20
CA PRO A 59 0.44 5.90 19.17
C PRO A 59 -1.02 6.06 19.61
N ILE A 60 -1.23 6.95 20.56
CA ILE A 60 -2.57 7.37 20.97
C ILE A 60 -3.10 8.33 19.92
N VAL A 61 -4.31 8.07 19.44
CA VAL A 61 -4.92 8.74 18.31
C VAL A 61 -6.31 9.28 18.71
N PRO A 62 -6.39 10.52 19.20
CA PRO A 62 -7.64 11.18 19.64
C PRO A 62 -8.73 11.22 18.59
N ILE A 63 -8.40 11.23 17.30
CA ILE A 63 -9.36 11.13 16.19
C ILE A 63 -10.27 9.90 16.32
N LYS A 64 -9.75 8.78 16.82
CA LYS A 64 -10.54 7.55 17.05
C LYS A 64 -11.24 7.52 18.43
N GLY A 65 -11.00 8.50 19.25
CA GLY A 65 -11.53 8.63 20.60
C GLY A 65 -10.45 8.84 21.63
N PRO A 66 -10.83 9.35 22.82
CA PRO A 66 -9.89 9.62 23.90
C PRO A 66 -9.10 8.36 24.30
N GLY A 67 -7.77 8.48 24.34
CA GLY A 67 -6.89 7.39 24.78
C GLY A 67 -6.80 6.19 23.82
N PHE A 68 -7.35 6.28 22.60
CA PHE A 68 -7.35 5.17 21.67
C PHE A 68 -5.93 4.82 21.19
N ASN A 69 -5.47 3.61 21.51
CA ASN A 69 -4.18 3.10 21.04
C ASN A 69 -4.34 2.48 19.64
N LEU A 70 -3.72 3.08 18.64
CA LEU A 70 -3.86 2.65 17.24
C LEU A 70 -3.32 1.23 16.99
N LEU A 71 -2.37 0.74 17.79
CA LEU A 71 -1.89 -0.65 17.70
C LEU A 71 -2.95 -1.70 18.08
N GLY A 72 -4.05 -1.29 18.71
CA GLY A 72 -5.19 -2.16 18.99
C GLY A 72 -6.22 -2.20 17.86
N ASP A 73 -6.10 -1.34 16.85
CA ASP A 73 -6.93 -1.37 15.64
C ASP A 73 -6.33 -2.31 14.59
N HIS A 74 -5.09 -2.00 14.18
CA HIS A 74 -4.23 -2.81 13.34
C HIS A 74 -2.83 -2.88 13.93
N PHE A 75 -2.17 -4.03 13.82
CA PHE A 75 -0.84 -4.22 14.38
C PHE A 75 0.24 -3.80 13.38
N HIS A 76 0.70 -2.57 13.52
CA HIS A 76 1.69 -1.94 12.63
C HIS A 76 2.83 -1.22 13.38
N PRO A 77 3.56 -1.90 14.29
CA PRO A 77 4.61 -1.26 15.07
C PRO A 77 5.75 -0.68 14.24
N ILE A 78 5.90 -1.08 12.96
CA ILE A 78 6.88 -0.52 12.04
C ILE A 78 6.72 0.99 11.86
N LEU A 79 5.53 1.54 12.09
CA LEU A 79 5.26 2.97 11.98
C LEU A 79 6.05 3.83 12.98
N VAL A 80 6.65 3.23 14.00
CA VAL A 80 7.61 3.93 14.89
C VAL A 80 8.75 4.58 14.10
N LEU A 81 9.10 4.04 12.93
CA LEU A 81 10.10 4.61 12.02
C LEU A 81 9.70 5.97 11.45
N LEU A 82 8.42 6.33 11.49
CA LEU A 82 7.95 7.66 11.08
C LEU A 82 8.31 8.74 12.13
N GLY A 83 8.42 8.36 13.41
CA GLY A 83 8.67 9.31 14.50
C GLY A 83 9.86 10.23 14.25
N PRO A 84 11.07 9.73 13.98
CA PRO A 84 12.25 10.57 13.70
C PRO A 84 12.07 11.49 12.48
N VAL A 85 11.41 11.01 11.42
CA VAL A 85 11.18 11.81 10.20
C VAL A 85 10.17 12.91 10.47
N TYR A 86 9.07 12.58 11.16
CA TYR A 86 8.03 13.51 11.53
C TYR A 86 8.54 14.59 12.49
N ARG A 87 9.44 14.23 13.41
CA ARG A 87 10.07 15.20 14.33
C ARG A 87 10.81 16.33 13.59
N VAL A 88 11.38 16.03 12.42
CA VAL A 88 12.11 17.02 11.60
C VAL A 88 11.13 17.77 10.68
N PHE A 89 10.12 17.08 10.16
CA PHE A 89 9.14 17.61 9.21
C PHE A 89 7.71 17.29 9.70
N PRO A 90 7.16 18.03 10.67
CA PRO A 90 5.87 17.75 11.27
C PRO A 90 4.73 18.13 10.32
N SER A 91 4.29 17.19 9.49
CA SER A 91 3.23 17.39 8.51
C SER A 91 2.66 16.06 8.02
N GLY A 92 1.36 16.02 7.68
CA GLY A 92 0.78 14.88 6.96
C GLY A 92 1.40 14.68 5.57
N LEU A 93 1.88 15.74 4.93
CA LEU A 93 2.62 15.65 3.67
C LEU A 93 3.91 14.82 3.80
N THR A 94 4.56 14.84 4.96
CA THR A 94 5.76 14.03 5.23
C THR A 94 5.47 12.55 5.08
N LEU A 95 4.33 12.08 5.58
CA LEU A 95 3.92 10.69 5.45
C LEU A 95 3.69 10.31 3.99
N LEU A 96 3.07 11.21 3.21
CA LEU A 96 2.85 11.00 1.77
C LEU A 96 4.19 10.87 1.02
N ILE A 97 5.17 11.72 1.31
CA ILE A 97 6.49 11.66 0.68
C ILE A 97 7.26 10.40 1.09
N VAL A 98 7.19 9.98 2.37
CA VAL A 98 7.78 8.72 2.84
C VAL A 98 7.15 7.53 2.11
N GLN A 99 5.82 7.47 2.00
CA GLN A 99 5.13 6.45 1.22
C GLN A 99 5.64 6.41 -0.22
N ASN A 100 5.67 7.58 -0.90
CA ASN A 100 6.12 7.70 -2.29
C ASN A 100 7.56 7.17 -2.47
N ALA A 101 8.44 7.47 -1.52
CA ALA A 101 9.82 6.99 -1.53
C ALA A 101 9.91 5.46 -1.37
N LEU A 102 9.13 4.86 -0.45
CA LEU A 102 9.06 3.42 -0.24
C LEU A 102 8.53 2.71 -1.50
N LEU A 103 7.44 3.22 -2.08
CA LEU A 103 6.85 2.67 -3.29
C LEU A 103 7.81 2.76 -4.48
N ALA A 104 8.47 3.90 -4.68
CA ALA A 104 9.47 4.07 -5.72
C ALA A 104 10.68 3.14 -5.52
N TRP A 105 11.14 2.97 -4.28
CA TRP A 105 12.25 2.07 -3.96
C TRP A 105 11.94 0.60 -4.30
N SER A 106 10.68 0.18 -4.25
CA SER A 106 10.28 -1.18 -4.63
C SER A 106 10.61 -1.52 -6.09
N ALA A 107 10.64 -0.54 -6.99
CA ALA A 107 11.01 -0.73 -8.38
C ALA A 107 12.51 -1.03 -8.57
N TRP A 108 13.36 -0.65 -7.63
CA TRP A 108 14.80 -0.85 -7.71
C TRP A 108 15.23 -2.30 -7.94
N PRO A 109 14.90 -3.26 -7.04
CA PRO A 109 15.31 -4.65 -7.19
C PRO A 109 14.71 -5.28 -8.45
N VAL A 110 13.47 -4.93 -8.80
CA VAL A 110 12.77 -5.44 -9.97
C VAL A 110 13.46 -4.99 -11.26
N THR A 111 13.70 -3.69 -11.41
CA THR A 111 14.39 -3.10 -12.56
C THR A 111 15.78 -3.70 -12.75
N ARG A 112 16.55 -3.81 -11.67
CA ARG A 112 17.90 -4.36 -11.72
C ARG A 112 17.90 -5.82 -12.15
N ALA A 113 16.97 -6.63 -11.64
CA ALA A 113 16.84 -8.04 -12.02
C ALA A 113 16.37 -8.19 -13.46
N ALA A 114 15.35 -7.42 -13.87
CA ALA A 114 14.84 -7.42 -15.23
C ALA A 114 15.90 -6.99 -16.26
N SER A 115 16.71 -5.95 -15.94
CA SER A 115 17.80 -5.50 -16.82
C SER A 115 18.84 -6.59 -17.11
N ARG A 116 19.08 -7.50 -16.15
CA ARG A 116 19.99 -8.65 -16.35
C ARG A 116 19.39 -9.73 -17.24
N LEU A 117 18.06 -9.88 -17.23
CA LEU A 117 17.35 -10.93 -17.94
C LEU A 117 16.93 -10.51 -19.36
N ALA A 118 16.52 -9.25 -19.53
CA ALA A 118 15.93 -8.72 -20.75
C ALA A 118 16.67 -7.47 -21.30
N GLY A 119 17.88 -7.19 -20.82
CA GLY A 119 18.63 -6.00 -21.20
C GLY A 119 18.08 -4.71 -20.58
N SER A 120 18.76 -3.58 -20.83
CA SER A 120 18.41 -2.28 -20.24
C SER A 120 17.00 -1.80 -20.62
N ALA A 121 16.58 -1.99 -21.86
CA ALA A 121 15.25 -1.61 -22.31
C ALA A 121 14.15 -2.44 -21.64
N GLY A 122 14.30 -3.78 -21.61
CA GLY A 122 13.36 -4.66 -20.91
C GLY A 122 13.32 -4.38 -19.41
N GLY A 123 14.47 -4.08 -18.80
CA GLY A 123 14.57 -3.65 -17.43
C GLY A 123 13.84 -2.34 -17.13
N PHE A 124 13.99 -1.35 -18.01
CA PHE A 124 13.26 -0.08 -17.91
C PHE A 124 11.74 -0.29 -18.00
N VAL A 125 11.28 -1.07 -18.96
CA VAL A 125 9.85 -1.35 -19.18
C VAL A 125 9.23 -2.08 -17.99
N ILE A 126 9.83 -3.20 -17.55
CA ILE A 126 9.31 -3.97 -16.41
C ILE A 126 9.41 -3.15 -15.12
N GLY A 127 10.50 -2.41 -14.93
CA GLY A 127 10.69 -1.54 -13.77
C GLY A 127 9.65 -0.42 -13.70
N LEU A 128 9.37 0.23 -14.82
CA LEU A 128 8.36 1.28 -14.90
C LEU A 128 6.95 0.72 -14.69
N ALA A 129 6.64 -0.43 -15.28
CA ALA A 129 5.37 -1.12 -15.09
C ALA A 129 5.16 -1.57 -13.61
N CYS A 130 6.24 -1.92 -12.91
CA CYS A 130 6.21 -2.16 -11.47
C CYS A 130 6.04 -0.84 -10.70
N GLY A 131 6.91 0.16 -10.93
CA GLY A 131 6.94 1.42 -10.18
C GLY A 131 5.66 2.25 -10.34
N LEU A 132 5.08 2.31 -11.54
CA LEU A 132 3.80 2.97 -11.83
C LEU A 132 2.63 1.99 -11.94
N GLY A 133 2.78 0.79 -11.40
CA GLY A 133 1.75 -0.25 -11.44
C GLY A 133 0.45 0.19 -10.75
N TRP A 134 -0.66 -0.37 -11.22
CA TRP A 134 -2.01 0.00 -10.80
C TRP A 134 -2.19 0.08 -9.28
N GLY A 135 -1.71 -0.93 -8.56
CA GLY A 135 -1.88 -1.04 -7.11
C GLY A 135 -1.07 0.01 -6.35
N LEU A 136 0.10 0.43 -6.88
CA LEU A 136 0.89 1.49 -6.26
C LEU A 136 0.25 2.86 -6.50
N GLN A 137 -0.28 3.12 -7.70
CA GLN A 137 -1.04 4.35 -7.96
C GLN A 137 -2.29 4.42 -7.09
N GLY A 138 -3.02 3.31 -6.93
CA GLY A 138 -4.18 3.21 -6.03
C GLY A 138 -3.81 3.55 -4.58
N ALA A 139 -2.66 3.06 -4.10
CA ALA A 139 -2.17 3.37 -2.76
C ALA A 139 -1.80 4.85 -2.58
N VAL A 140 -1.14 5.46 -3.58
CA VAL A 140 -0.85 6.91 -3.54
C VAL A 140 -2.12 7.74 -3.54
N GLY A 141 -3.12 7.34 -4.35
CA GLY A 141 -4.43 8.00 -4.40
C GLY A 141 -5.24 7.86 -3.10
N ALA A 142 -5.09 6.75 -2.40
CA ALA A 142 -5.73 6.50 -1.10
C ALA A 142 -5.03 7.20 0.07
N GLN A 143 -3.97 7.95 -0.18
CA GLN A 143 -3.11 8.59 0.81
C GLN A 143 -2.21 7.60 1.57
N PHE A 144 -1.60 8.05 2.70
CA PHE A 144 -0.67 7.21 3.44
C PHE A 144 -1.34 6.02 4.10
N HIS A 145 -0.70 4.83 3.94
CA HIS A 145 -1.03 3.61 4.68
C HIS A 145 0.24 2.83 5.03
N GLU A 146 0.18 2.09 6.14
CA GLU A 146 1.28 1.25 6.66
C GLU A 146 1.82 0.25 5.64
N ILE A 147 0.94 -0.20 4.74
CA ILE A 147 1.27 -1.19 3.71
C ILE A 147 2.41 -0.75 2.78
N ALA A 148 2.70 0.56 2.70
CA ALA A 148 3.80 1.10 1.94
C ALA A 148 5.16 0.50 2.34
N PHE A 149 5.34 0.14 3.62
CA PHE A 149 6.55 -0.53 4.10
C PHE A 149 6.68 -1.97 3.59
N ALA A 150 5.56 -2.68 3.39
CA ALA A 150 5.57 -4.05 2.88
C ALA A 150 6.02 -4.14 1.42
N VAL A 151 5.73 -3.11 0.61
CA VAL A 151 5.96 -3.13 -0.85
C VAL A 151 7.44 -3.34 -1.21
N PRO A 152 8.41 -2.58 -0.68
CA PRO A 152 9.83 -2.83 -0.95
C PRO A 152 10.32 -4.16 -0.35
N MET A 153 9.79 -4.60 0.79
CA MET A 153 10.14 -5.89 1.38
C MET A 153 9.74 -7.04 0.47
N LEU A 154 8.53 -7.03 -0.06
CA LEU A 154 8.03 -8.00 -1.03
C LEU A 154 8.80 -7.95 -2.35
N ALA A 155 9.17 -6.77 -2.84
CA ALA A 155 9.96 -6.61 -4.05
C ALA A 155 11.36 -7.22 -3.89
N HIS A 156 12.08 -6.89 -2.81
CA HIS A 156 13.42 -7.43 -2.53
C HIS A 156 13.37 -8.94 -2.22
N GLY A 157 12.39 -9.38 -1.42
CA GLY A 157 12.17 -10.78 -1.09
C GLY A 157 11.85 -11.61 -2.33
N GLY A 158 10.94 -11.12 -3.18
CA GLY A 158 10.54 -11.79 -4.40
C GLY A 158 11.66 -11.88 -5.44
N VAL A 159 12.46 -10.82 -5.61
CA VAL A 159 13.67 -10.86 -6.45
C VAL A 159 14.70 -11.84 -5.90
N ALA A 160 14.87 -11.88 -4.58
CA ALA A 160 15.75 -12.88 -3.95
C ALA A 160 15.26 -14.31 -4.20
N PHE A 161 13.96 -14.57 -4.15
CA PHE A 161 13.34 -15.85 -4.53
C PHE A 161 13.64 -16.20 -5.99
N ALA A 162 13.38 -15.32 -6.93
CA ALA A 162 13.61 -15.54 -8.36
C ALA A 162 15.09 -15.85 -8.69
N GLN A 163 16.02 -15.31 -7.86
CA GLN A 163 17.47 -15.55 -7.96
C GLN A 163 17.96 -16.77 -7.18
N GLY A 164 17.09 -17.54 -6.52
CA GLY A 164 17.46 -18.69 -5.69
C GLY A 164 18.14 -18.34 -4.36
N ARG A 165 18.13 -17.05 -3.95
CA ARG A 165 18.70 -16.57 -2.68
C ARG A 165 17.67 -16.67 -1.55
N TYR A 166 17.26 -17.90 -1.22
CA TYR A 166 16.07 -18.16 -0.38
C TYR A 166 16.18 -17.64 1.06
N ARG A 167 17.36 -17.66 1.68
CA ARG A 167 17.56 -17.08 3.01
C ARG A 167 17.42 -15.56 3.00
N ALA A 168 17.93 -14.91 1.95
CA ALA A 168 17.72 -13.46 1.76
C ALA A 168 16.24 -13.14 1.51
N CYS A 169 15.52 -14.01 0.79
CA CYS A 169 14.07 -13.90 0.64
C CYS A 169 13.36 -13.92 2.00
N MET A 170 13.64 -14.92 2.84
CA MET A 170 13.05 -15.01 4.19
C MET A 170 13.41 -13.78 5.06
N ALA A 171 14.66 -13.32 5.00
CA ALA A 171 15.11 -12.15 5.76
C ALA A 171 14.36 -10.85 5.35
N TRP A 172 14.09 -10.67 4.05
CA TRP A 172 13.30 -9.51 3.58
C TRP A 172 11.83 -9.60 3.94
N LEU A 173 11.27 -10.81 4.02
CA LEU A 173 9.85 -11.00 4.31
C LEU A 173 9.54 -11.07 5.82
N ALA A 174 10.50 -11.48 6.66
CA ALA A 174 10.26 -11.64 8.09
C ALA A 174 9.68 -10.38 8.77
N PRO A 175 10.13 -9.14 8.46
CA PRO A 175 9.59 -7.94 9.08
C PRO A 175 8.14 -7.59 8.67
N LEU A 176 7.54 -8.29 7.70
CA LEU A 176 6.15 -8.06 7.29
C LEU A 176 5.16 -8.22 8.46
N VAL A 177 5.47 -9.06 9.46
CA VAL A 177 4.64 -9.22 10.67
C VAL A 177 4.54 -7.93 11.50
N LEU A 178 5.44 -6.96 11.27
CA LEU A 178 5.45 -5.65 11.93
C LEU A 178 4.70 -4.58 11.12
N VAL A 179 4.28 -4.91 9.90
CA VAL A 179 3.59 -3.97 9.00
C VAL A 179 2.09 -4.07 9.15
N LYS A 180 1.57 -5.29 9.14
CA LYS A 180 0.14 -5.56 9.32
C LYS A 180 -0.08 -7.02 9.70
N GLU A 181 -1.09 -7.29 10.52
CA GLU A 181 -1.40 -8.62 11.05
C GLU A 181 -1.62 -9.68 9.96
N ASP A 182 -2.34 -9.34 8.89
CA ASP A 182 -2.67 -10.26 7.79
C ASP A 182 -1.47 -10.69 6.95
N LEU A 183 -0.39 -9.92 6.95
CA LEU A 183 0.85 -10.26 6.24
C LEU A 183 1.57 -11.47 6.83
N GLY A 184 1.23 -11.89 8.04
CA GLY A 184 1.62 -13.20 8.58
C GLY A 184 1.17 -14.36 7.69
N LEU A 185 -0.03 -14.28 7.10
CA LEU A 185 -0.53 -15.27 6.14
C LEU A 185 0.27 -15.25 4.82
N THR A 186 0.70 -14.06 4.38
CA THR A 186 1.57 -13.92 3.21
C THR A 186 2.93 -14.60 3.46
N ILE A 187 3.51 -14.45 4.65
CA ILE A 187 4.73 -15.14 5.06
C ILE A 187 4.51 -16.67 5.11
N MET A 188 3.39 -17.12 5.65
CA MET A 188 3.03 -18.54 5.67
C MET A 188 3.04 -19.12 4.25
N VAL A 189 2.35 -18.49 3.32
CA VAL A 189 2.32 -18.94 1.91
C VAL A 189 3.70 -18.88 1.28
N ALA A 190 4.49 -17.82 1.54
CA ALA A 190 5.87 -17.72 1.06
C ALA A 190 6.73 -18.88 1.58
N GLY A 191 6.60 -19.26 2.85
CA GLY A 191 7.29 -20.39 3.45
C GLY A 191 6.91 -21.73 2.80
N LEU A 192 5.62 -21.93 2.49
CA LEU A 192 5.14 -23.12 1.78
C LEU A 192 5.68 -23.17 0.33
N VAL A 193 5.68 -22.03 -0.37
CA VAL A 193 6.27 -21.89 -1.71
C VAL A 193 7.77 -22.19 -1.68
N LEU A 194 8.48 -21.70 -0.68
CA LEU A 194 9.91 -22.01 -0.45
C LEU A 194 10.13 -23.50 -0.14
N ALA A 195 9.28 -24.12 0.69
CA ALA A 195 9.34 -25.55 1.00
C ALA A 195 9.19 -26.38 -0.27
N TRP A 196 8.19 -26.06 -1.10
CA TRP A 196 7.99 -26.72 -2.38
C TRP A 196 9.18 -26.53 -3.34
N ARG A 197 9.72 -25.31 -3.40
CA ARG A 197 10.84 -24.96 -4.30
C ARG A 197 12.17 -25.63 -3.89
N ARG A 198 12.34 -25.89 -2.59
CA ARG A 198 13.57 -26.42 -1.98
C ARG A 198 13.47 -27.88 -1.57
N ARG A 199 12.38 -28.58 -1.90
CA ARG A 199 12.12 -29.95 -1.47
C ARG A 199 13.26 -30.93 -1.80
N ASP A 200 13.96 -30.68 -2.90
CA ASP A 200 15.06 -31.51 -3.39
C ASP A 200 16.44 -31.05 -2.86
N GLN A 201 16.50 -29.98 -2.03
CA GLN A 201 17.73 -29.41 -1.47
C GLN A 201 18.10 -30.00 -0.09
N GLY A 202 17.42 -31.06 0.33
CA GLY A 202 17.68 -31.78 1.58
C GLY A 202 16.77 -31.31 2.75
N ARG A 203 16.77 -32.14 3.82
CA ARG A 203 15.87 -31.98 4.98
C ARG A 203 16.01 -30.63 5.68
N ARG A 204 17.23 -30.10 5.78
CA ARG A 204 17.49 -28.80 6.43
C ARG A 204 16.81 -27.65 5.67
N ALA A 205 16.92 -27.63 4.34
CA ALA A 205 16.30 -26.61 3.51
C ALA A 205 14.77 -26.64 3.60
N LEU A 206 14.19 -27.84 3.63
CA LEU A 206 12.78 -28.06 3.83
C LEU A 206 12.35 -27.57 5.23
N ALA A 207 13.06 -27.96 6.29
CA ALA A 207 12.77 -27.56 7.67
C ALA A 207 12.83 -26.03 7.87
N GLU A 208 13.86 -25.36 7.33
CA GLU A 208 13.99 -23.89 7.37
C GLU A 208 12.76 -23.22 6.72
N SER A 209 12.29 -23.74 5.59
CA SER A 209 11.16 -23.18 4.85
C SER A 209 9.83 -23.40 5.57
N LEU A 210 9.62 -24.60 6.14
CA LEU A 210 8.43 -24.91 6.93
C LEU A 210 8.41 -24.14 8.27
N ALA A 211 9.57 -23.97 8.92
CA ALA A 211 9.67 -23.12 10.10
C ALA A 211 9.32 -21.67 9.80
N PHE A 212 9.71 -21.16 8.61
CA PHE A 212 9.33 -19.83 8.17
C PHE A 212 7.83 -19.71 7.88
N ALA A 213 7.20 -20.75 7.32
CA ALA A 213 5.74 -20.79 7.17
C ALA A 213 5.03 -20.79 8.54
N ALA A 214 5.51 -21.62 9.47
CA ALA A 214 4.98 -21.68 10.83
C ALA A 214 5.15 -20.34 11.56
N PHE A 215 6.30 -19.66 11.41
CA PHE A 215 6.51 -18.31 11.95
C PHE A 215 5.43 -17.33 11.47
N GLY A 216 5.10 -17.29 10.17
CA GLY A 216 4.05 -16.43 9.65
C GLY A 216 2.67 -16.76 10.22
N ALA A 217 2.31 -18.04 10.27
CA ALA A 217 1.04 -18.51 10.82
C ALA A 217 0.90 -18.18 12.32
N VAL A 218 1.94 -18.45 13.11
CA VAL A 218 1.96 -18.18 14.55
C VAL A 218 1.90 -16.68 14.82
N ALA A 219 2.65 -15.88 14.06
CA ALA A 219 2.60 -14.42 14.17
C ALA A 219 1.18 -13.88 13.90
N PHE A 220 0.52 -14.36 12.85
CA PHE A 220 -0.86 -14.00 12.57
C PHE A 220 -1.80 -14.32 13.75
N VAL A 221 -1.74 -15.55 14.27
CA VAL A 221 -2.60 -15.99 15.38
C VAL A 221 -2.31 -15.19 16.66
N ILE A 222 -1.04 -15.02 17.04
CA ILE A 222 -0.68 -14.26 18.24
C ILE A 222 -1.14 -12.81 18.10
N THR A 223 -0.92 -12.21 16.94
CA THR A 223 -1.30 -10.80 16.72
C THR A 223 -2.81 -10.62 16.81
N THR A 224 -3.59 -11.45 16.13
CA THR A 224 -5.05 -11.29 16.05
C THR A 224 -5.79 -11.76 17.31
N GLN A 225 -5.28 -12.77 18.01
CA GLN A 225 -5.98 -13.35 19.17
C GLN A 225 -5.46 -12.81 20.52
N VAL A 226 -4.27 -12.24 20.56
CA VAL A 226 -3.65 -11.79 21.82
C VAL A 226 -3.31 -10.29 21.77
N LEU A 227 -2.49 -9.85 20.80
CA LEU A 227 -1.95 -8.49 20.83
C LEU A 227 -3.01 -7.44 20.51
N LEU A 228 -3.80 -7.63 19.45
CA LEU A 228 -4.85 -6.68 19.07
C LEU A 228 -5.92 -6.53 20.17
N PRO A 229 -6.50 -7.62 20.71
CA PRO A 229 -7.44 -7.47 21.82
C PRO A 229 -6.83 -6.83 23.07
N ALA A 230 -5.57 -7.14 23.41
CA ALA A 230 -4.90 -6.58 24.57
C ALA A 230 -4.59 -5.08 24.46
N LEU A 231 -4.41 -4.58 23.23
CA LEU A 231 -4.09 -3.17 22.96
C LEU A 231 -5.32 -2.34 22.60
N ASN A 232 -6.45 -2.98 22.26
CA ASN A 232 -7.69 -2.30 21.95
C ASN A 232 -8.42 -1.90 23.25
N PRO A 233 -8.83 -0.63 23.42
CA PRO A 233 -9.57 -0.20 24.61
C PRO A 233 -10.87 -0.98 24.87
N ALA A 234 -11.51 -1.52 23.81
CA ALA A 234 -12.72 -2.35 23.93
C ALA A 234 -12.42 -3.82 24.27
N GLY A 235 -11.15 -4.23 24.38
CA GLY A 235 -10.76 -5.62 24.65
C GLY A 235 -11.06 -6.60 23.51
N THR A 236 -11.45 -6.10 22.35
CA THR A 236 -11.83 -6.91 21.17
C THR A 236 -11.18 -6.34 19.92
N TRP A 237 -10.92 -7.19 18.93
CA TRP A 237 -10.46 -6.71 17.62
C TRP A 237 -11.67 -6.52 16.71
N ALA A 238 -11.80 -5.31 16.13
CA ALA A 238 -12.96 -4.92 15.30
C ALA A 238 -13.15 -5.80 14.03
N TYR A 239 -12.11 -6.47 13.58
CA TYR A 239 -12.12 -7.34 12.40
C TYR A 239 -12.04 -8.83 12.77
N SER A 240 -12.37 -9.19 14.03
CA SER A 240 -12.32 -10.57 14.50
C SER A 240 -13.26 -11.48 13.71
N LEU A 241 -12.82 -12.71 13.45
CA LEU A 241 -13.57 -13.69 12.65
C LEU A 241 -14.81 -14.24 13.35
N ASP A 242 -14.96 -14.05 14.65
CA ASP A 242 -16.07 -14.57 15.47
C ASP A 242 -17.30 -13.67 15.52
N GLY A 243 -17.28 -12.52 14.82
CA GLY A 243 -18.40 -11.59 14.75
C GLY A 243 -18.77 -10.93 16.08
N SER A 244 -17.92 -11.03 17.11
CA SER A 244 -18.12 -10.42 18.43
C SER A 244 -17.83 -8.92 18.44
N ALA A 245 -17.38 -8.34 17.33
CA ALA A 245 -17.07 -6.95 17.17
C ALA A 245 -18.32 -6.05 17.12
N THR A 246 -18.85 -5.72 18.28
CA THR A 246 -19.69 -4.56 18.50
C THR A 246 -18.78 -3.32 18.61
N GLY A 247 -18.16 -2.92 17.49
CA GLY A 247 -17.16 -1.87 17.47
C GLY A 247 -17.77 -0.49 17.64
N ALA A 248 -17.55 0.14 18.78
CA ALA A 248 -17.69 1.57 19.01
C ALA A 248 -16.59 2.37 18.26
N GLY A 249 -16.46 2.19 16.94
CA GLY A 249 -15.44 2.84 16.13
C GLY A 249 -15.90 3.17 14.71
N SER A 250 -17.13 2.83 14.35
CA SER A 250 -17.66 3.03 13.01
C SER A 250 -18.49 4.33 12.83
N SER A 251 -18.20 5.36 13.59
CA SER A 251 -18.92 6.65 13.48
C SER A 251 -18.47 7.53 12.32
N ALA A 252 -17.50 7.09 11.51
CA ALA A 252 -17.13 7.81 10.29
C ALA A 252 -17.85 7.21 9.07
N GLY A 253 -19.03 7.75 8.81
CA GLY A 253 -19.84 7.40 7.64
C GLY A 253 -20.62 6.09 7.80
N GLY A 254 -21.86 6.20 8.20
CA GLY A 254 -22.98 5.26 8.28
C GLY A 254 -22.99 3.90 7.56
N ALA A 255 -21.87 3.27 7.37
CA ALA A 255 -21.81 1.85 7.07
C ALA A 255 -21.88 1.13 8.41
N ALA A 256 -23.07 0.61 8.76
CA ALA A 256 -23.22 -0.41 9.79
C ALA A 256 -22.02 -1.34 9.74
N ALA A 257 -21.45 -1.69 10.90
CA ALA A 257 -20.42 -2.70 11.01
C ALA A 257 -20.95 -3.98 10.30
N ALA A 258 -20.72 -4.05 9.00
CA ALA A 258 -21.09 -5.19 8.19
C ALA A 258 -20.33 -6.35 8.82
N LYS A 259 -21.06 -7.41 9.17
CA LYS A 259 -20.46 -8.64 9.67
C LYS A 259 -19.37 -9.04 8.69
N VAL A 260 -18.10 -8.79 9.03
CA VAL A 260 -16.95 -9.12 8.20
C VAL A 260 -16.66 -10.61 8.38
N TRP A 261 -17.70 -11.45 8.29
CA TRP A 261 -17.52 -12.89 8.23
C TRP A 261 -17.07 -13.25 6.82
N PRO A 262 -15.88 -13.81 6.66
CA PRO A 262 -15.50 -14.35 5.36
C PRO A 262 -16.51 -15.42 4.97
N SER A 263 -17.29 -15.13 3.94
CA SER A 263 -18.28 -16.04 3.39
C SER A 263 -17.80 -16.53 2.04
N LEU A 264 -17.80 -17.84 1.84
CA LEU A 264 -17.56 -18.43 0.52
C LEU A 264 -18.61 -17.98 -0.51
N ILE A 265 -19.81 -17.62 -0.05
CA ILE A 265 -20.89 -17.10 -0.92
C ILE A 265 -20.49 -15.72 -1.44
N GLU A 266 -19.83 -14.90 -0.62
CA GLU A 266 -19.37 -13.57 -1.04
C GLU A 266 -18.38 -13.63 -2.21
N ILE A 267 -17.62 -14.71 -2.37
CA ILE A 267 -16.73 -14.88 -3.54
C ILE A 267 -17.52 -14.81 -4.85
N LEU A 268 -18.77 -15.22 -4.85
CA LEU A 268 -19.65 -15.22 -6.02
C LEU A 268 -20.35 -13.89 -6.27
N THR A 269 -20.31 -12.95 -5.31
CA THR A 269 -20.88 -11.61 -5.48
C THR A 269 -19.94 -10.73 -6.31
N PHE A 270 -20.48 -9.78 -7.07
CA PHE A 270 -19.71 -8.87 -7.92
C PHE A 270 -18.61 -9.55 -8.75
N PRO A 271 -18.93 -10.65 -9.48
CA PRO A 271 -17.91 -11.48 -10.11
C PRO A 271 -17.07 -10.70 -11.15
N SER A 272 -17.65 -9.74 -11.85
CA SER A 272 -16.95 -8.94 -12.86
C SER A 272 -15.80 -8.13 -12.27
N VAL A 273 -15.99 -7.48 -11.12
CA VAL A 273 -14.95 -6.68 -10.45
C VAL A 273 -13.84 -7.58 -9.90
N LYS A 274 -14.20 -8.70 -9.28
CA LYS A 274 -13.24 -9.67 -8.73
C LYS A 274 -12.42 -10.33 -9.83
N ILE A 275 -13.07 -10.74 -10.93
CA ILE A 275 -12.40 -11.29 -12.11
C ILE A 275 -11.45 -10.22 -12.72
N ALA A 276 -11.89 -8.98 -12.87
CA ALA A 276 -11.04 -7.89 -13.36
C ALA A 276 -9.79 -7.70 -12.47
N THR A 277 -9.94 -7.76 -11.14
CA THR A 277 -8.83 -7.65 -10.21
C THR A 277 -7.82 -8.79 -10.39
N VAL A 278 -8.29 -10.04 -10.54
CA VAL A 278 -7.42 -11.19 -10.83
C VAL A 278 -6.73 -11.03 -12.19
N LEU A 279 -7.48 -10.61 -13.22
CA LEU A 279 -6.90 -10.40 -14.56
C LEU A 279 -5.81 -9.33 -14.56
N VAL A 280 -6.01 -8.22 -13.85
CA VAL A 280 -4.98 -7.17 -13.73
C VAL A 280 -3.74 -7.68 -13.00
N CYS A 281 -3.89 -8.53 -11.97
CA CYS A 281 -2.75 -9.21 -11.34
C CYS A 281 -1.99 -10.11 -12.34
N VAL A 282 -2.71 -10.90 -13.15
CA VAL A 282 -2.13 -11.78 -14.15
C VAL A 282 -1.41 -10.98 -15.24
N LEU A 283 -2.01 -9.88 -15.71
CA LEU A 283 -1.40 -8.97 -16.69
C LEU A 283 -0.15 -8.29 -16.10
N GLY A 284 -0.20 -7.85 -14.85
CA GLY A 284 0.95 -7.31 -14.12
C GLY A 284 2.10 -8.32 -13.94
N ALA A 285 1.77 -9.62 -13.88
CA ALA A 285 2.74 -10.71 -13.92
C ALA A 285 3.18 -11.07 -15.36
N GLY A 286 2.88 -10.24 -16.35
CA GLY A 286 3.22 -10.49 -17.75
C GLY A 286 2.56 -11.76 -18.30
N VAL A 287 1.42 -12.17 -17.80
CA VAL A 287 0.70 -13.43 -18.01
C VAL A 287 1.56 -14.66 -17.62
N VAL A 288 2.74 -14.80 -18.20
CA VAL A 288 3.64 -15.95 -17.97
C VAL A 288 4.05 -16.10 -16.50
N GLY A 289 4.14 -15.01 -15.75
CA GLY A 289 4.47 -15.01 -14.31
C GLY A 289 3.45 -15.76 -13.45
N ALA A 290 2.20 -15.88 -13.90
CA ALA A 290 1.18 -16.68 -13.20
C ALA A 290 1.56 -18.16 -13.08
N ALA A 291 2.48 -18.66 -13.94
CA ALA A 291 3.06 -20.01 -13.84
C ALA A 291 4.17 -20.13 -12.77
N SER A 292 4.53 -19.04 -12.08
CA SER A 292 5.45 -19.10 -10.94
C SER A 292 4.70 -19.50 -9.66
N PRO A 293 5.24 -20.40 -8.83
CA PRO A 293 4.67 -20.68 -7.52
C PRO A 293 4.64 -19.45 -6.61
N TRP A 294 5.49 -18.45 -6.87
CA TRP A 294 5.50 -17.18 -6.14
C TRP A 294 4.19 -16.40 -6.32
N PHE A 295 3.51 -16.59 -7.44
CA PHE A 295 2.22 -15.93 -7.69
C PHE A 295 1.14 -16.34 -6.67
N ALA A 296 1.28 -17.49 -6.02
CA ALA A 296 0.36 -17.92 -4.95
C ALA A 296 0.30 -16.93 -3.77
N LEU A 297 1.31 -16.06 -3.60
CA LEU A 297 1.31 -15.05 -2.54
C LEU A 297 0.22 -13.97 -2.72
N VAL A 298 -0.43 -13.89 -3.88
CA VAL A 298 -1.62 -13.01 -4.06
C VAL A 298 -2.85 -13.55 -3.31
N VAL A 299 -2.89 -14.87 -3.05
CA VAL A 299 -4.06 -15.55 -2.51
C VAL A 299 -4.49 -15.04 -1.12
N PRO A 300 -3.61 -14.88 -0.12
CA PRO A 300 -4.03 -14.38 1.19
C PRO A 300 -4.76 -13.04 1.09
N THR A 301 -4.17 -12.08 0.36
CA THR A 301 -4.75 -10.74 0.19
C THR A 301 -6.08 -10.78 -0.59
N LEU A 302 -6.17 -11.54 -1.68
CA LEU A 302 -7.40 -11.63 -2.46
C LEU A 302 -8.48 -12.41 -1.72
N ALA A 303 -8.12 -13.43 -0.94
CA ALA A 303 -9.08 -14.27 -0.22
C ALA A 303 -9.89 -13.45 0.78
N TRP A 304 -9.23 -12.76 1.73
CA TRP A 304 -9.97 -11.98 2.72
C TRP A 304 -10.78 -10.85 2.09
N ARG A 305 -10.24 -10.20 1.04
CA ARG A 305 -10.95 -9.14 0.30
C ARG A 305 -12.22 -9.63 -0.37
N PHE A 306 -12.15 -10.79 -1.04
CA PHE A 306 -13.28 -11.33 -1.81
C PHE A 306 -14.31 -12.05 -0.94
N MET A 307 -13.90 -12.46 0.25
CA MET A 307 -14.78 -13.07 1.25
C MET A 307 -15.42 -12.03 2.20
N GLY A 308 -14.93 -10.80 2.23
CA GLY A 308 -15.53 -9.70 2.98
C GLY A 308 -16.76 -9.13 2.27
N SER A 309 -17.65 -8.47 3.02
CA SER A 309 -18.89 -7.86 2.51
C SER A 309 -18.75 -6.38 2.11
N VAL A 310 -17.51 -5.90 1.94
CA VAL A 310 -17.23 -4.48 1.65
C VAL A 310 -16.84 -4.31 0.19
N ASP A 311 -17.71 -3.75 -0.62
CA ASP A 311 -17.61 -3.69 -2.07
C ASP A 311 -16.34 -3.04 -2.60
N PHE A 312 -15.89 -1.94 -1.96
CA PHE A 312 -14.69 -1.25 -2.40
C PHE A 312 -13.38 -2.03 -2.15
N TYR A 313 -13.41 -3.13 -1.37
CA TYR A 313 -12.28 -4.03 -1.24
C TYR A 313 -12.00 -4.82 -2.51
N TYR A 314 -13.01 -5.05 -3.37
CA TYR A 314 -12.89 -5.94 -4.53
C TYR A 314 -12.13 -5.32 -5.69
N GLY A 315 -12.13 -3.98 -5.78
CA GLY A 315 -11.64 -3.24 -6.95
C GLY A 315 -10.11 -3.25 -7.10
N TRP A 316 -9.67 -3.17 -8.37
CA TRP A 316 -8.27 -3.12 -8.74
C TRP A 316 -7.71 -1.70 -8.91
N SER A 317 -8.56 -0.71 -9.17
CA SER A 317 -8.14 0.64 -9.59
C SER A 317 -7.94 1.64 -8.47
N SER A 318 -8.42 1.33 -7.26
CA SER A 318 -8.45 2.25 -6.12
C SER A 318 -7.97 1.59 -4.84
N TRP A 319 -7.74 2.40 -3.81
CA TRP A 319 -7.31 2.01 -2.49
C TRP A 319 -5.93 1.35 -2.42
N HIS A 320 -5.42 1.22 -1.23
CA HIS A 320 -4.08 0.67 -0.93
C HIS A 320 -3.99 -0.86 -0.99
N TYR A 321 -5.11 -1.58 -1.01
CA TYR A 321 -5.16 -3.06 -0.91
C TYR A 321 -4.44 -3.80 -2.04
N ASN A 322 -4.24 -3.13 -3.18
CA ASN A 322 -3.54 -3.72 -4.32
C ASN A 322 -2.01 -3.52 -4.27
N ALA A 323 -1.50 -2.70 -3.35
CA ALA A 323 -0.08 -2.32 -3.33
C ALA A 323 0.86 -3.53 -3.23
N VAL A 324 0.54 -4.51 -2.37
CA VAL A 324 1.34 -5.73 -2.18
C VAL A 324 1.30 -6.67 -3.39
N LEU A 325 0.24 -6.61 -4.21
CA LEU A 325 0.07 -7.49 -5.37
C LEU A 325 1.06 -7.14 -6.50
N VAL A 326 1.45 -5.87 -6.63
CA VAL A 326 2.37 -5.40 -7.67
C VAL A 326 3.76 -6.02 -7.54
N PRO A 327 4.47 -5.94 -6.40
CA PRO A 327 5.78 -6.58 -6.27
C PRO A 327 5.70 -8.11 -6.32
N ILE A 328 4.61 -8.73 -5.86
CA ILE A 328 4.40 -10.18 -5.98
C ILE A 328 4.30 -10.58 -7.47
N ALA A 329 3.46 -9.90 -8.24
CA ALA A 329 3.28 -10.15 -9.67
C ALA A 329 4.59 -9.94 -10.45
N SER A 330 5.29 -8.84 -10.18
CA SER A 330 6.58 -8.52 -10.82
C SER A 330 7.66 -9.57 -10.51
N ALA A 331 7.74 -10.04 -9.26
CA ALA A 331 8.70 -11.06 -8.87
C ALA A 331 8.36 -12.44 -9.47
N ALA A 332 7.07 -12.77 -9.59
CA ALA A 332 6.60 -13.97 -10.27
C ALA A 332 7.00 -13.96 -11.75
N LEU A 333 6.86 -12.83 -12.43
CA LEU A 333 7.37 -12.63 -13.79
C LEU A 333 8.88 -12.90 -13.86
N LEU A 334 9.67 -12.26 -12.98
CA LEU A 334 11.12 -12.41 -12.97
C LEU A 334 11.58 -13.87 -12.71
N ASP A 335 10.85 -14.64 -11.89
CA ASP A 335 11.13 -16.05 -11.67
C ASP A 335 10.95 -16.84 -12.97
N VAL A 336 9.88 -16.59 -13.74
CA VAL A 336 9.65 -17.28 -15.00
C VAL A 336 10.68 -16.87 -16.05
N LEU A 337 10.95 -15.56 -16.20
CA LEU A 337 11.97 -15.06 -17.13
C LEU A 337 13.36 -15.63 -16.81
N GLY A 338 13.71 -15.69 -15.52
CA GLY A 338 14.97 -16.27 -15.08
C GLY A 338 15.07 -17.78 -15.39
N ARG A 339 13.98 -18.52 -15.29
CA ARG A 339 13.94 -19.94 -15.71
C ARG A 339 14.07 -20.09 -17.21
N ALA A 340 13.36 -19.26 -17.97
CA ALA A 340 13.44 -19.27 -19.45
C ALA A 340 14.85 -18.92 -19.94
N ALA A 341 15.51 -17.91 -19.34
CA ALA A 341 16.89 -17.56 -19.67
C ALA A 341 17.87 -18.72 -19.40
N ARG A 342 17.80 -19.32 -18.20
CA ARG A 342 18.65 -20.47 -17.87
C ARG A 342 18.43 -21.68 -18.78
N TRP A 343 17.19 -21.91 -19.21
CA TRP A 343 16.86 -22.97 -20.14
C TRP A 343 17.46 -22.71 -21.53
N ARG A 344 17.36 -21.47 -22.03
CA ARG A 344 17.98 -21.04 -23.28
C ARG A 344 19.51 -21.23 -23.25
N ASP A 345 20.16 -20.76 -22.16
CA ASP A 345 21.62 -20.80 -22.04
C ASP A 345 22.16 -22.25 -21.94
N ARG A 346 21.41 -23.16 -21.29
CA ARG A 346 21.75 -24.60 -21.28
C ARG A 346 21.67 -25.20 -22.66
N ARG A 347 20.62 -24.90 -23.40
CA ARG A 347 20.47 -25.43 -24.78
C ARG A 347 21.55 -24.93 -25.71
N SER A 348 21.87 -23.63 -25.70
CA SER A 348 22.97 -23.10 -26.50
C SER A 348 24.28 -23.84 -26.20
N ALA A 349 24.56 -24.14 -24.94
CA ALA A 349 25.75 -24.90 -24.56
C ALA A 349 25.72 -26.40 -25.03
N ASP A 350 24.53 -26.99 -25.05
CA ASP A 350 24.35 -28.36 -25.57
C ASP A 350 24.41 -28.37 -27.10
N GLU A 351 23.96 -27.33 -27.79
CA GLU A 351 24.09 -27.11 -29.22
C GLU A 351 25.55 -26.96 -29.65
N ASP A 352 26.32 -26.12 -28.93
CA ASP A 352 27.74 -25.94 -29.22
C ASP A 352 28.52 -27.28 -29.06
N ARG A 353 28.09 -28.15 -28.13
CA ARG A 353 28.64 -29.49 -27.96
C ARG A 353 28.22 -30.44 -29.09
N ALA A 354 26.96 -30.41 -29.51
CA ALA A 354 26.43 -31.26 -30.57
C ALA A 354 26.99 -30.88 -31.95
N LEU A 355 27.26 -29.59 -32.19
CA LEU A 355 27.92 -29.11 -33.42
C LEU A 355 29.39 -29.49 -33.48
N ALA A 356 30.01 -29.76 -32.33
CA ALA A 356 31.36 -30.30 -32.22
C ALA A 356 31.42 -31.82 -32.59
N ASP A 357 30.29 -32.52 -32.51
CA ASP A 357 30.10 -33.90 -32.91
C ASP A 357 29.36 -33.95 -34.26
N GLU A 358 29.95 -34.50 -35.35
CA GLU A 358 29.46 -34.47 -36.76
C GLU A 358 28.04 -35.05 -37.04
N ALA A 359 27.26 -35.36 -35.98
CA ALA A 359 25.90 -35.89 -36.11
C ALA A 359 24.76 -34.83 -36.14
N GLY A 360 25.08 -33.53 -36.21
CA GLY A 360 24.22 -32.41 -35.82
C GLY A 360 23.15 -31.91 -36.80
N ALA A 361 23.04 -32.35 -38.05
CA ALA A 361 22.14 -31.68 -39.04
C ALA A 361 20.64 -31.94 -38.86
N ALA A 362 20.22 -33.04 -38.22
CA ALA A 362 18.80 -33.35 -38.01
C ALA A 362 18.25 -32.69 -36.72
N ALA A 363 19.10 -32.47 -35.73
CA ALA A 363 18.79 -31.77 -34.50
C ALA A 363 18.46 -30.30 -34.75
N TRP A 364 19.02 -29.66 -35.77
CA TRP A 364 18.95 -28.24 -36.09
C TRP A 364 17.54 -27.71 -36.41
N ARG A 365 16.63 -28.54 -36.93
CA ARG A 365 15.25 -28.14 -37.24
C ARG A 365 14.32 -28.12 -36.02
N ALA A 366 14.45 -29.08 -35.14
CA ALA A 366 13.68 -29.13 -33.84
C ALA A 366 14.07 -27.95 -32.92
N GLU A 367 15.27 -27.50 -33.08
CA GLU A 367 15.96 -26.50 -32.31
C GLU A 367 15.51 -25.08 -32.56
N ARG A 368 15.22 -24.72 -33.84
CA ARG A 368 14.68 -23.40 -34.19
C ARG A 368 13.35 -23.11 -33.49
N VAL A 369 12.47 -24.10 -33.36
CA VAL A 369 11.18 -23.98 -32.68
C VAL A 369 11.37 -23.67 -31.20
N SER A 370 12.39 -24.23 -30.56
CA SER A 370 12.62 -24.08 -29.13
C SER A 370 13.28 -22.76 -28.72
N SER A 371 14.15 -22.18 -29.58
CA SER A 371 14.70 -20.84 -29.36
C SER A 371 13.61 -19.75 -29.44
N TRP A 372 12.61 -19.98 -30.30
CA TRP A 372 11.45 -19.10 -30.43
C TRP A 372 10.60 -19.08 -29.15
N TRP A 373 10.44 -20.22 -28.44
CA TRP A 373 9.72 -20.27 -27.17
C TRP A 373 10.39 -19.42 -26.09
N GLY A 374 11.71 -19.51 -25.92
CA GLY A 374 12.45 -18.71 -24.92
C GLY A 374 12.36 -17.21 -25.22
N THR A 375 12.52 -16.83 -26.50
CA THR A 375 12.39 -15.43 -26.95
C THR A 375 10.96 -14.94 -26.83
N GLY A 376 9.96 -15.76 -27.19
CA GLY A 376 8.53 -15.44 -27.08
C GLY A 376 8.11 -15.20 -25.62
N VAL A 377 8.53 -16.04 -24.69
CA VAL A 377 8.25 -15.86 -23.24
C VAL A 377 8.81 -14.52 -22.72
N ILE A 378 10.05 -14.18 -23.12
CA ILE A 378 10.65 -12.90 -22.73
C ILE A 378 9.88 -11.73 -23.35
N SER A 379 9.55 -11.80 -24.64
CA SER A 379 8.83 -10.73 -25.32
C SER A 379 7.44 -10.49 -24.73
N VAL A 380 6.68 -11.55 -24.51
CA VAL A 380 5.36 -11.47 -23.85
C VAL A 380 5.49 -10.91 -22.44
N GLY A 381 6.46 -11.42 -21.65
CA GLY A 381 6.69 -10.98 -20.29
C GLY A 381 7.14 -9.51 -20.15
N VAL A 382 7.76 -8.93 -21.19
CA VAL A 382 8.13 -7.51 -21.25
C VAL A 382 6.97 -6.66 -21.77
N ALA A 383 6.31 -7.09 -22.85
CA ALA A 383 5.28 -6.29 -23.50
C ALA A 383 3.98 -6.20 -22.70
N THR A 384 3.54 -7.30 -22.09
CA THR A 384 2.22 -7.35 -21.42
C THR A 384 2.10 -6.39 -20.23
N PRO A 385 3.06 -6.27 -19.28
CA PRO A 385 2.96 -5.29 -18.19
C PRO A 385 2.93 -3.85 -18.69
N LEU A 386 3.65 -3.54 -19.77
CA LEU A 386 3.63 -2.21 -20.37
C LEU A 386 2.26 -1.90 -21.00
N LEU A 387 1.72 -2.85 -21.78
CA LEU A 387 0.40 -2.70 -22.39
C LEU A 387 -0.69 -2.58 -21.32
N ALA A 388 -0.61 -3.37 -20.24
CA ALA A 388 -1.51 -3.28 -19.11
C ALA A 388 -1.42 -1.90 -18.44
N LEU A 389 -0.21 -1.40 -18.19
CA LEU A 389 0.00 -0.06 -17.65
C LEU A 389 -0.61 1.02 -18.55
N ALA A 390 -0.33 0.97 -19.85
CA ALA A 390 -0.85 1.94 -20.81
C ALA A 390 -2.38 1.91 -20.90
N ALA A 391 -2.97 0.72 -20.98
CA ALA A 391 -4.42 0.54 -21.08
C ALA A 391 -5.17 0.96 -19.79
N THR A 392 -4.55 0.80 -18.64
CA THR A 392 -5.18 1.16 -17.34
C THR A 392 -4.89 2.59 -16.90
N ALA A 393 -3.87 3.25 -17.46
CA ALA A 393 -3.44 4.58 -17.04
C ALA A 393 -4.57 5.63 -16.96
N PRO A 394 -5.51 5.75 -17.92
CA PRO A 394 -6.59 6.73 -17.84
C PRO A 394 -7.58 6.50 -16.68
N LEU A 395 -7.59 5.30 -16.11
CA LEU A 395 -8.47 4.90 -15.02
C LEU A 395 -7.81 5.02 -13.64
N LEU A 396 -6.54 5.43 -13.61
CA LEU A 396 -5.71 5.46 -12.41
C LEU A 396 -5.44 6.89 -11.92
N PRO A 397 -5.20 7.09 -10.62
CA PRO A 397 -5.07 8.41 -10.01
C PRO A 397 -4.06 9.34 -10.69
N MET A 398 -2.92 8.83 -11.15
CA MET A 398 -1.87 9.66 -11.76
C MET A 398 -2.31 10.32 -13.08
N TRP A 399 -3.39 9.83 -13.71
CA TRP A 399 -3.95 10.49 -14.90
C TRP A 399 -4.41 11.92 -14.62
N GLN A 400 -4.77 12.24 -13.37
CA GLN A 400 -5.14 13.59 -12.96
C GLN A 400 -4.02 14.62 -13.19
N LEU A 401 -2.75 14.20 -13.23
CA LEU A 401 -1.61 15.07 -13.55
C LEU A 401 -1.68 15.68 -14.96
N THR A 402 -2.48 15.10 -15.86
CA THR A 402 -2.68 15.62 -17.22
C THR A 402 -3.69 16.77 -17.27
N SER A 403 -4.40 17.05 -16.17
CA SER A 403 -5.41 18.10 -16.09
C SER A 403 -4.74 19.47 -15.89
N SER A 404 -5.10 20.48 -16.67
CA SER A 404 -4.46 21.80 -16.68
C SER A 404 -4.56 22.58 -15.36
N GLY A 405 -5.54 22.25 -14.51
CA GLY A 405 -5.72 22.88 -13.18
C GLY A 405 -5.13 22.09 -12.02
N PHE A 406 -4.50 20.93 -12.28
CA PHE A 406 -4.00 20.09 -11.21
C PHE A 406 -2.83 20.75 -10.45
N GLY A 407 -2.92 20.75 -9.12
CA GLY A 407 -1.89 21.31 -8.23
C GLY A 407 -1.93 22.85 -8.08
N GLN A 408 -2.94 23.52 -8.66
CA GLN A 408 -3.09 24.96 -8.50
C GLN A 408 -3.86 25.28 -7.24
N ASP A 409 -3.39 26.28 -6.48
CA ASP A 409 -4.09 26.80 -5.33
C ASP A 409 -5.30 27.61 -5.82
N GLY A 410 -6.48 27.31 -5.28
CA GLY A 410 -7.72 28.01 -5.58
C GLY A 410 -8.24 28.79 -4.37
N PRO A 411 -9.29 29.63 -4.57
CA PRO A 411 -9.90 30.40 -3.48
C PRO A 411 -10.36 29.55 -2.29
N ARG A 412 -10.64 28.28 -2.54
CA ARG A 412 -11.00 27.33 -1.49
C ARG A 412 -9.79 26.91 -0.64
N ALA A 413 -8.65 26.68 -1.26
CA ALA A 413 -7.41 26.35 -0.54
C ALA A 413 -6.97 27.52 0.35
N GLU A 414 -7.08 28.74 -0.16
CA GLU A 414 -6.82 29.94 0.63
C GLU A 414 -7.76 30.07 1.84
N ALA A 415 -9.07 29.82 1.65
CA ALA A 415 -10.04 29.84 2.74
C ALA A 415 -9.76 28.76 3.79
N ALA A 416 -9.34 27.57 3.38
CA ALA A 416 -8.93 26.52 4.28
C ALA A 416 -7.71 26.90 5.13
N HIS A 417 -6.69 27.53 4.53
CA HIS A 417 -5.54 28.06 5.28
C HIS A 417 -5.96 29.13 6.29
N GLN A 418 -6.88 30.03 5.92
CA GLN A 418 -7.38 31.05 6.83
C GLN A 418 -8.22 30.45 7.96
N ALA A 419 -9.04 29.42 7.69
CA ALA A 419 -9.78 28.70 8.72
C ALA A 419 -8.84 28.03 9.74
N MET A 420 -7.78 27.38 9.29
CA MET A 420 -6.77 26.80 10.19
C MET A 420 -6.04 27.88 10.99
N ALA A 421 -5.71 29.01 10.38
CA ALA A 421 -5.04 30.12 11.05
C ALA A 421 -5.93 30.86 12.07
N ALA A 422 -7.25 30.72 11.99
CA ALA A 422 -8.19 31.26 12.96
C ALA A 422 -8.18 30.47 14.29
N VAL A 423 -7.57 29.30 14.33
CA VAL A 423 -7.47 28.46 15.52
C VAL A 423 -6.08 28.65 16.15
N PRO A 424 -5.96 29.06 17.42
CA PRO A 424 -4.66 29.21 18.08
C PRO A 424 -3.93 27.86 18.22
N ALA A 425 -2.60 27.87 18.00
CA ALA A 425 -1.80 26.67 18.14
C ALA A 425 -1.89 26.10 19.58
N GLY A 426 -1.94 24.79 19.70
CA GLY A 426 -2.08 24.07 20.96
C GLY A 426 -3.54 23.83 21.40
N SER A 427 -4.52 24.42 20.73
CA SER A 427 -5.93 24.20 21.05
C SER A 427 -6.39 22.78 20.73
N ALA A 428 -7.37 22.28 21.48
CA ALA A 428 -8.12 21.07 21.15
C ALA A 428 -9.20 21.41 20.10
N VAL A 429 -9.23 20.64 19.01
CA VAL A 429 -10.06 20.93 17.85
C VAL A 429 -10.87 19.71 17.43
N GLU A 430 -12.15 19.88 17.26
CA GLU A 430 -13.02 18.90 16.61
C GLU A 430 -13.25 19.32 15.15
N THR A 431 -12.99 18.43 14.21
CA THR A 431 -13.09 18.75 12.78
C THR A 431 -13.52 17.57 11.93
N ASP A 432 -14.04 17.87 10.74
CA ASP A 432 -14.30 16.86 9.71
C ASP A 432 -13.02 16.44 8.96
N ILE A 433 -13.20 15.51 8.03
CA ILE A 433 -12.10 14.84 7.32
C ILE A 433 -11.21 15.79 6.49
N THR A 434 -11.69 16.98 6.11
CA THR A 434 -11.01 17.84 5.12
C THR A 434 -9.70 18.42 5.66
N LEU A 435 -9.71 18.90 6.91
CA LEU A 435 -8.57 19.58 7.53
C LEU A 435 -7.84 18.74 8.59
N MET A 436 -8.41 17.60 9.01
CA MET A 436 -7.87 16.76 10.10
C MET A 436 -6.36 16.59 10.05
N ALA A 437 -5.85 15.97 8.98
CA ALA A 437 -4.42 15.64 8.86
C ALA A 437 -3.50 16.89 8.84
N ARG A 438 -4.07 18.06 8.51
CA ARG A 438 -3.34 19.33 8.43
C ARG A 438 -3.24 20.02 9.76
N MET A 439 -4.25 19.84 10.62
CA MET A 439 -4.31 20.43 11.94
C MET A 439 -3.53 19.63 13.00
N VAL A 440 -3.33 18.35 12.79
CA VAL A 440 -2.61 17.45 13.72
C VAL A 440 -1.23 17.99 14.15
N PRO A 441 -0.38 18.60 13.32
CA PRO A 441 0.92 19.09 13.77
C PRO A 441 0.84 20.06 14.95
N ASP A 442 -0.10 20.98 14.89
CA ASP A 442 -0.19 22.13 15.80
C ASP A 442 -1.31 22.01 16.84
N HIS A 443 -2.21 21.03 16.71
CA HIS A 443 -3.40 20.90 17.55
C HIS A 443 -3.57 19.47 18.09
N GLU A 444 -4.39 19.31 19.11
CA GLU A 444 -4.99 18.04 19.48
C GLU A 444 -6.30 17.88 18.71
N VAL A 445 -6.35 16.90 17.80
CA VAL A 445 -7.43 16.82 16.81
C VAL A 445 -8.36 15.66 17.10
N TYR A 446 -9.65 15.95 17.12
CA TYR A 446 -10.74 15.00 17.29
C TYR A 446 -11.62 14.96 16.03
N TRP A 447 -12.15 13.80 15.74
CA TRP A 447 -13.18 13.66 14.73
C TRP A 447 -14.52 14.19 15.23
N VAL A 448 -15.28 14.84 14.35
CA VAL A 448 -16.65 15.31 14.65
C VAL A 448 -17.52 14.17 15.21
N GLY A 449 -17.89 14.29 16.48
CA GLY A 449 -18.65 13.30 17.25
C GLY A 449 -17.82 12.31 18.05
N SER A 450 -16.48 12.28 17.97
CA SER A 450 -15.64 11.44 18.82
C SER A 450 -15.37 12.03 20.21
N ALA A 451 -15.65 13.33 20.38
CA ALA A 451 -15.38 14.09 21.60
C ALA A 451 -16.62 14.32 22.48
N LYS A 452 -17.75 13.68 22.22
CA LYS A 452 -19.06 13.97 22.88
C LYS A 452 -19.04 13.83 24.40
N ASP A 453 -18.28 12.88 24.92
CA ASP A 453 -18.26 12.55 26.36
C ASP A 453 -16.94 13.01 27.03
N MET A 454 -16.23 13.96 26.40
CA MET A 454 -14.96 14.48 26.95
C MET A 454 -15.20 15.60 27.96
N ASP A 455 -14.26 15.72 28.90
CA ASP A 455 -14.13 16.83 29.83
C ASP A 455 -12.64 17.16 30.03
N PRO A 456 -12.15 18.31 29.59
CA PRO A 456 -12.88 19.37 28.86
C PRO A 456 -13.16 18.99 27.39
N LEU A 457 -14.26 19.53 26.85
CA LEU A 457 -14.58 19.43 25.41
C LEU A 457 -13.57 20.24 24.58
N PRO A 458 -13.42 19.93 23.28
CA PRO A 458 -12.63 20.73 22.37
C PRO A 458 -13.05 22.19 22.34
N GLU A 459 -12.06 23.09 22.31
CA GLU A 459 -12.28 24.54 22.34
C GLU A 459 -12.85 25.05 21.01
N TYR A 460 -12.46 24.43 19.91
CA TYR A 460 -12.81 24.84 18.56
C TYR A 460 -13.49 23.70 17.80
N VAL A 461 -14.46 24.07 16.97
CA VAL A 461 -15.09 23.18 15.99
C VAL A 461 -14.88 23.76 14.61
N VAL A 462 -14.21 23.02 13.73
CA VAL A 462 -13.90 23.44 12.36
C VAL A 462 -14.67 22.55 11.38
N VAL A 463 -15.48 23.18 10.54
CA VAL A 463 -16.36 22.49 9.59
C VAL A 463 -16.06 22.94 8.17
N ASP A 464 -15.86 21.96 7.29
CA ASP A 464 -16.01 22.14 5.86
C ASP A 464 -17.42 21.74 5.45
N GLN A 465 -18.28 22.72 5.18
CA GLN A 465 -19.68 22.52 4.78
C GLN A 465 -19.83 21.65 3.52
N ARG A 466 -18.78 21.58 2.68
CA ARG A 466 -18.77 20.79 1.44
C ARG A 466 -18.16 19.40 1.62
N SER A 467 -17.82 19.03 2.85
CA SER A 467 -17.30 17.70 3.13
C SER A 467 -18.36 16.63 2.85
N TYR A 468 -17.95 15.58 2.15
CA TYR A 468 -18.84 14.46 1.82
C TYR A 468 -19.36 13.71 3.05
N VAL A 469 -18.69 13.86 4.20
CA VAL A 469 -19.10 13.18 5.45
C VAL A 469 -20.45 13.66 5.96
N TRP A 470 -20.89 14.84 5.53
CA TRP A 470 -22.21 15.37 5.90
C TRP A 470 -23.37 14.73 5.11
N GLY A 471 -23.08 13.94 4.06
CA GLY A 471 -24.10 13.28 3.25
C GLY A 471 -25.06 14.26 2.55
N GLY A 472 -24.56 15.45 2.18
CA GLY A 472 -25.34 16.51 1.53
C GLY A 472 -26.23 17.34 2.46
N ARG A 473 -26.10 17.16 3.79
CA ARG A 473 -26.77 18.02 4.78
C ARG A 473 -26.10 19.39 4.83
N ASP A 474 -26.86 20.41 5.02
CA ASP A 474 -26.35 21.76 5.32
C ASP A 474 -25.93 21.80 6.80
N VAL A 475 -24.63 21.85 7.06
CA VAL A 475 -24.05 21.83 8.40
C VAL A 475 -23.28 23.12 8.63
N THR A 476 -23.55 23.77 9.76
CA THR A 476 -22.76 24.91 10.23
C THR A 476 -21.93 24.51 11.44
N ALA A 477 -20.77 25.18 11.65
CA ALA A 477 -19.89 24.85 12.79
C ALA A 477 -20.60 25.08 14.12
N VAL A 478 -21.33 26.18 14.28
CA VAL A 478 -22.09 26.48 15.50
C VAL A 478 -23.25 25.49 15.69
N GLY A 479 -24.03 25.20 14.61
CA GLY A 479 -25.12 24.23 14.67
C GLY A 479 -24.63 22.84 15.09
N TRP A 480 -23.58 22.34 14.41
CA TRP A 480 -22.97 21.07 14.78
C TRP A 480 -22.51 21.04 16.24
N ALA A 481 -21.74 22.07 16.66
CA ALA A 481 -21.18 22.14 18.01
C ALA A 481 -22.28 22.16 19.09
N THR A 482 -23.33 22.92 18.88
CA THR A 482 -24.49 23.02 19.82
C THR A 482 -25.23 21.69 19.93
N ASP A 483 -25.44 21.00 18.80
CA ASP A 483 -26.13 19.71 18.77
C ASP A 483 -25.27 18.58 19.37
N ALA A 484 -23.96 18.62 19.12
CA ALA A 484 -23.02 17.59 19.58
C ALA A 484 -22.67 17.75 21.08
N HIS A 485 -22.68 18.97 21.60
CA HIS A 485 -22.26 19.34 22.95
C HIS A 485 -23.35 20.13 23.70
N PRO A 486 -24.46 19.48 24.05
CA PRO A 486 -25.59 20.16 24.72
C PRO A 486 -25.15 20.77 26.05
N GLY A 487 -25.61 22.00 26.32
CA GLY A 487 -25.26 22.75 27.52
C GLY A 487 -24.06 23.69 27.37
N HIS A 488 -23.41 23.69 26.23
CA HIS A 488 -22.29 24.58 25.89
C HIS A 488 -22.69 25.57 24.78
N SER A 489 -22.09 26.75 24.82
CA SER A 489 -22.33 27.81 23.84
C SER A 489 -21.15 28.02 22.93
N TYR A 490 -21.40 28.25 21.67
CA TYR A 490 -20.41 28.46 20.63
C TYR A 490 -20.70 29.72 19.84
N GLU A 491 -19.65 30.44 19.44
CA GLU A 491 -19.76 31.62 18.56
C GLU A 491 -18.95 31.35 17.26
N LEU A 492 -19.48 31.89 16.16
CA LEU A 492 -18.77 31.81 14.87
C LEU A 492 -17.66 32.85 14.84
N VAL A 493 -16.40 32.37 14.71
CA VAL A 493 -15.20 33.23 14.67
C VAL A 493 -14.61 33.37 13.27
N PHE A 494 -14.95 32.47 12.34
CA PHE A 494 -14.52 32.54 10.95
C PHE A 494 -15.53 31.89 10.03
N GLU A 495 -15.75 32.53 8.85
CA GLU A 495 -16.50 31.94 7.75
C GLU A 495 -15.96 32.44 6.40
N ARG A 496 -15.57 31.52 5.52
CA ARG A 496 -15.18 31.81 4.15
C ARG A 496 -15.27 30.59 3.27
N ASN A 497 -15.90 30.70 2.10
CA ASN A 497 -15.92 29.73 1.01
C ASN A 497 -16.25 28.28 1.44
N GLY A 498 -17.18 28.14 2.39
CA GLY A 498 -17.67 26.88 2.93
C GLY A 498 -16.84 26.32 4.10
N PHE A 499 -15.84 27.04 4.59
CA PHE A 499 -15.17 26.72 5.86
C PHE A 499 -15.71 27.63 6.96
N GLN A 500 -16.03 27.03 8.10
CA GLN A 500 -16.46 27.72 9.30
C GLN A 500 -15.66 27.27 10.51
N VAL A 501 -15.39 28.21 11.42
CA VAL A 501 -14.76 27.91 12.72
C VAL A 501 -15.66 28.46 13.81
N ALA A 502 -16.05 27.63 14.75
CA ALA A 502 -16.75 28.00 15.97
C ALA A 502 -15.84 27.86 17.19
N HIS A 503 -15.91 28.79 18.11
CA HIS A 503 -15.21 28.82 19.37
C HIS A 503 -16.19 28.65 20.53
N ARG A 504 -15.86 27.79 21.50
CA ARG A 504 -16.65 27.58 22.70
C ARG A 504 -16.51 28.77 23.64
N THR A 505 -17.63 29.31 24.08
CA THR A 505 -17.69 30.48 24.97
C THR A 505 -18.11 30.15 26.42
N SER A 506 -18.72 28.98 26.63
CA SER A 506 -19.12 28.48 27.96
C SER A 506 -19.24 26.96 27.98
#